data_b01d80b2532369ed656a047ff506b2a2
#
_entry.id   b01d80b2532369ed656a047ff506b2a2
#
_cell.length_a   1.000
_cell.length_b   1.000
_cell.length_c   1.000
_cell.angle_alpha   90.00
_cell.angle_beta   90.00
_cell.angle_gamma   90.00
#
_symmetry.space_group_name_H-M   'P 1'
#
loop_
_entity.id
_entity.type
_entity.pdbx_description
1 polymer ?
#
loop_
_entity_poly.entity_id
_entity_poly.type
_entity_poly.pdbx_seq_one_letter_code
_entity_poly.pdbx_strand_id
1 'polypeptide(L)'
;MCRPDTPGRRGLPPRAHLAVAARPPVDTRARVPQLMRQSEESPRDLTPLFAPASVAVVGASNDPSKYGNWLSRHALEAVDMRRVHLVSRRGEPVYGVPTHRRLTDVGERVELVALAVPAEGFEAAVDDALAAGARAIVAVTAGFAELGPAGAAREAAVVARVRAAGALLLGPNCLGVADTTARLLLASNRVPPGPVGLISQSGNVALELSLFLEERGLGFSRFATLGNQADVTVADLLRSYAAHPATELIAIYCEDFRDGRAFATAAADAVEAGKRVVLLTVGRGRAGTRSARSHTGALTTDAAVVGAACRAAGIELVRSPREMADLLAALRGGRLPRGRRLAVITDGGGHAALAGDLAEAHGLEVAPFAAPLHEALRATLPPSADAGNPVDLAGAGDRDVGIFARTLGLVLAAPEVDAALVSGWFGAYAEYGELFAAAELVVAERIGAQAREAGKPVLVHTTVPAGPVATLLREAGVPVFRAAEDAVRTVEEFRAELYSASFDTRRLHLA
;
A
#
# COMPACT_ATOMS: atom_id res chain seq x y z
N MET A 1 54.18 -39.13 49.13
CA MET A 1 55.23 -38.10 49.31
C MET A 1 55.16 -37.15 48.15
N CYS A 2 55.29 -35.89 48.43
CA CYS A 2 55.28 -34.70 47.56
C CYS A 2 53.95 -34.29 46.96
N ARG A 3 53.35 -33.27 47.54
CA ARG A 3 52.40 -32.33 47.01
C ARG A 3 53.14 -31.28 46.14
N PRO A 4 52.62 -30.77 45.04
CA PRO A 4 53.08 -29.51 44.50
C PRO A 4 52.12 -28.37 44.78
N ASP A 5 52.73 -27.21 44.99
CA ASP A 5 52.20 -25.88 45.34
C ASP A 5 51.22 -25.29 44.44
N THR A 6 50.24 -24.53 44.98
CA THR A 6 49.30 -23.65 44.29
C THR A 6 49.84 -22.22 44.21
N PRO A 7 49.86 -21.53 43.06
CA PRO A 7 50.22 -20.11 42.98
C PRO A 7 49.00 -19.20 43.22
N GLY A 8 49.29 -18.12 43.97
CA GLY A 8 48.38 -17.17 44.52
C GLY A 8 47.55 -16.35 43.51
N ARG A 9 46.30 -16.11 43.86
CA ARG A 9 45.39 -15.17 43.17
C ARG A 9 45.84 -13.72 43.46
N ARG A 10 46.23 -12.99 42.40
CA ARG A 10 46.36 -11.53 42.48
C ARG A 10 44.96 -10.90 42.26
N GLY A 11 44.52 -10.05 43.19
CA GLY A 11 43.29 -9.31 43.15
C GLY A 11 43.31 -8.26 42.03
N LEU A 12 42.21 -8.15 41.33
CA LEU A 12 41.94 -7.09 40.36
C LEU A 12 41.38 -5.85 41.11
N PRO A 13 41.73 -4.62 40.69
CA PRO A 13 41.22 -3.40 41.31
C PRO A 13 39.72 -3.15 40.97
N PRO A 14 39.00 -2.40 41.83
CA PRO A 14 37.57 -2.15 41.64
C PRO A 14 37.28 -1.30 40.37
N ARG A 15 36.30 -1.75 39.58
CA ARG A 15 35.79 -1.02 38.43
C ARG A 15 35.07 0.25 38.87
N ALA A 16 35.56 1.40 38.41
CA ALA A 16 34.89 2.67 38.54
C ALA A 16 33.57 2.68 37.73
N HIS A 17 32.46 2.94 38.43
CA HIS A 17 31.17 3.21 37.76
C HIS A 17 31.23 4.57 37.08
N LEU A 18 31.38 4.58 35.75
CA LEU A 18 31.14 5.75 34.93
C LEU A 18 29.63 5.96 34.81
N ALA A 19 29.13 7.02 35.41
CA ALA A 19 27.75 7.50 35.20
C ALA A 19 27.58 7.91 33.73
N VAL A 20 26.76 7.16 33.00
CA VAL A 20 26.36 7.52 31.64
C VAL A 20 25.32 8.64 31.74
N ALA A 21 25.74 9.86 31.46
CA ALA A 21 24.81 10.99 31.30
C ALA A 21 23.81 10.70 30.17
N ALA A 22 22.52 10.81 30.45
CA ALA A 22 21.46 10.71 29.48
C ALA A 22 21.65 11.79 28.41
N ARG A 23 21.90 11.38 27.16
CA ARG A 23 21.95 12.26 26.01
C ARG A 23 20.53 12.61 25.58
N PRO A 24 20.28 13.87 25.11
CA PRO A 24 18.98 14.27 24.59
C PRO A 24 18.62 13.44 23.34
N PRO A 25 17.33 13.28 23.03
CA PRO A 25 16.89 12.53 21.87
C PRO A 25 17.45 13.18 20.59
N VAL A 26 18.15 12.38 19.80
CA VAL A 26 18.69 12.80 18.50
C VAL A 26 17.49 12.93 17.55
N ASP A 27 17.32 14.10 16.97
CA ASP A 27 16.36 14.36 15.90
C ASP A 27 16.74 13.50 14.68
N THR A 28 16.01 12.40 14.47
CA THR A 28 16.24 11.43 13.38
C THR A 28 15.77 11.94 12.03
N ARG A 29 15.28 13.18 11.92
CA ARG A 29 14.86 13.85 10.67
C ARG A 29 16.04 14.40 9.85
N ALA A 30 17.27 14.22 10.31
CA ALA A 30 18.43 14.79 9.64
C ALA A 30 19.13 13.76 8.75
N ARG A 31 18.97 13.98 7.44
CA ARG A 31 19.86 13.63 6.34
C ARG A 31 19.62 12.30 5.62
N VAL A 32 18.70 12.30 4.64
CA VAL A 32 18.98 11.66 3.35
C VAL A 32 20.34 12.21 2.89
N PRO A 33 21.33 11.35 2.59
CA PRO A 33 22.64 11.83 2.19
C PRO A 33 22.50 12.81 1.03
N GLN A 34 23.14 13.95 1.10
CA GLN A 34 23.13 15.03 0.11
C GLN A 34 23.51 14.55 -1.30
N LEU A 35 24.17 13.38 -1.40
CA LEU A 35 24.53 12.67 -2.64
C LEU A 35 23.32 12.12 -3.43
N MET A 36 22.13 11.95 -2.82
CA MET A 36 20.93 11.51 -3.52
C MET A 36 20.13 12.66 -4.17
N ARG A 37 20.39 13.92 -3.81
CA ARG A 37 19.60 15.10 -4.23
C ARG A 37 20.01 15.73 -5.55
N GLN A 38 20.88 15.13 -6.35
CA GLN A 38 21.32 15.69 -7.64
C GLN A 38 20.64 14.97 -8.82
N SER A 39 19.31 15.02 -8.92
CA SER A 39 18.62 14.88 -10.19
C SER A 39 18.16 16.27 -10.63
N GLU A 40 18.82 16.84 -11.64
CA GLU A 40 18.59 18.21 -12.16
C GLU A 40 17.29 18.35 -12.98
N GLU A 41 16.47 17.31 -13.12
CA GLU A 41 15.22 17.41 -13.85
C GLU A 41 14.11 17.99 -12.96
N SER A 42 13.60 19.16 -13.36
CA SER A 42 12.40 19.74 -12.75
C SER A 42 11.23 18.76 -12.80
N PRO A 43 10.42 18.65 -11.72
CA PRO A 43 9.27 17.78 -11.73
C PRO A 43 8.35 18.04 -12.93
N ARG A 44 7.98 16.99 -13.66
CA ARG A 44 7.04 17.09 -14.79
C ARG A 44 5.63 17.41 -14.26
N ASP A 45 4.92 18.31 -14.93
CA ASP A 45 3.50 18.58 -14.64
C ASP A 45 2.61 17.46 -15.16
N LEU A 46 2.10 16.62 -14.26
CA LEU A 46 1.18 15.53 -14.57
C LEU A 46 -0.30 15.93 -14.43
N THR A 47 -0.62 17.20 -14.21
CA THR A 47 -2.01 17.69 -14.13
C THR A 47 -2.87 17.27 -15.32
N PRO A 48 -2.38 17.28 -16.57
CA PRO A 48 -3.18 16.82 -17.71
C PRO A 48 -3.60 15.34 -17.67
N LEU A 49 -2.88 14.50 -16.92
CA LEU A 49 -3.23 13.09 -16.71
C LEU A 49 -4.33 12.88 -15.67
N PHE A 50 -4.41 13.75 -14.65
CA PHE A 50 -5.25 13.52 -13.48
C PHE A 50 -6.44 14.51 -13.35
N ALA A 51 -6.31 15.72 -13.86
CA ALA A 51 -7.35 16.76 -13.76
C ALA A 51 -7.56 17.51 -15.09
N PRO A 52 -7.79 16.81 -16.21
CA PRO A 52 -7.99 17.46 -17.50
C PRO A 52 -9.36 18.13 -17.58
N ALA A 53 -9.45 19.24 -18.31
CA ALA A 53 -10.72 19.92 -18.60
C ALA A 53 -11.55 19.22 -19.69
N SER A 54 -10.90 18.42 -20.53
CA SER A 54 -11.56 17.64 -21.60
C SER A 54 -10.85 16.31 -21.81
N VAL A 55 -11.65 15.29 -22.16
CA VAL A 55 -11.21 13.90 -22.38
C VAL A 55 -11.74 13.39 -23.69
N ALA A 56 -10.93 12.63 -24.43
CA ALA A 56 -11.43 11.82 -25.54
C ALA A 56 -11.04 10.35 -25.40
N VAL A 57 -11.95 9.46 -25.86
CA VAL A 57 -11.69 8.04 -26.02
C VAL A 57 -11.65 7.71 -27.50
N VAL A 58 -10.46 7.38 -28.00
CA VAL A 58 -10.25 6.96 -29.40
C VAL A 58 -10.25 5.44 -29.47
N GLY A 59 -11.13 4.90 -30.28
CA GLY A 59 -11.46 3.47 -30.32
C GLY A 59 -12.71 3.15 -29.50
N ALA A 60 -13.57 4.15 -29.25
CA ALA A 60 -14.84 3.97 -28.55
C ALA A 60 -15.70 2.87 -29.19
N SER A 61 -16.35 2.06 -28.35
CA SER A 61 -17.06 0.86 -28.80
C SER A 61 -18.19 0.46 -27.86
N ASN A 62 -19.28 -0.08 -28.44
CA ASN A 62 -20.35 -0.76 -27.69
C ASN A 62 -20.01 -2.25 -27.38
N ASP A 63 -18.95 -2.79 -27.97
CA ASP A 63 -18.54 -4.18 -27.80
C ASP A 63 -17.91 -4.39 -26.41
N PRO A 64 -18.53 -5.15 -25.49
CA PRO A 64 -18.06 -5.32 -24.13
C PRO A 64 -16.71 -6.07 -24.00
N SER A 65 -16.24 -6.71 -25.07
CA SER A 65 -14.96 -7.39 -25.12
C SER A 65 -13.78 -6.44 -25.37
N LYS A 66 -14.04 -5.15 -25.68
CA LYS A 66 -13.01 -4.18 -26.05
C LYS A 66 -12.72 -3.18 -24.94
N TYR A 67 -11.46 -2.82 -24.77
CA TYR A 67 -11.04 -1.75 -23.87
C TYR A 67 -11.76 -0.42 -24.15
N GLY A 68 -11.99 -0.10 -25.44
CA GLY A 68 -12.73 1.10 -25.83
C GLY A 68 -14.17 1.15 -25.30
N ASN A 69 -14.79 0.00 -25.02
CA ASN A 69 -16.09 -0.06 -24.35
C ASN A 69 -15.99 0.42 -22.90
N TRP A 70 -15.08 -0.16 -22.12
CA TRP A 70 -14.93 0.15 -20.71
C TRP A 70 -14.50 1.59 -20.50
N LEU A 71 -13.51 2.06 -21.28
CA LEU A 71 -13.04 3.45 -21.20
C LEU A 71 -14.15 4.43 -21.56
N SER A 72 -14.97 4.15 -22.60
CA SER A 72 -16.09 5.02 -22.98
C SER A 72 -17.14 5.09 -21.89
N ARG A 73 -17.54 3.96 -21.32
CA ARG A 73 -18.52 3.90 -20.22
C ARG A 73 -18.05 4.71 -19.02
N HIS A 74 -16.82 4.48 -18.57
CA HIS A 74 -16.26 5.15 -17.41
C HIS A 74 -16.03 6.65 -17.65
N ALA A 75 -15.58 7.05 -18.84
CA ALA A 75 -15.43 8.46 -19.17
C ALA A 75 -16.78 9.20 -19.13
N LEU A 76 -17.85 8.55 -19.57
CA LEU A 76 -19.20 9.13 -19.57
C LEU A 76 -19.79 9.31 -18.16
N GLU A 77 -19.28 8.63 -17.13
CA GLU A 77 -19.71 8.84 -15.75
C GLU A 77 -19.37 10.24 -15.18
N ALA A 78 -18.51 10.99 -15.86
CA ALA A 78 -18.06 12.32 -15.43
C ALA A 78 -18.37 13.45 -16.44
N VAL A 79 -19.39 13.28 -17.29
CA VAL A 79 -19.78 14.29 -18.30
C VAL A 79 -20.29 15.61 -17.69
N ASP A 80 -20.74 15.58 -16.45
CA ASP A 80 -21.14 16.76 -15.68
C ASP A 80 -19.94 17.56 -15.17
N MET A 81 -18.74 16.97 -15.15
CA MET A 81 -17.52 17.57 -14.64
C MET A 81 -16.59 18.08 -15.73
N ARG A 82 -16.66 17.48 -16.93
CA ARG A 82 -15.78 17.81 -18.06
C ARG A 82 -16.38 17.41 -19.40
N ARG A 83 -15.83 17.97 -20.47
CA ARG A 83 -16.23 17.57 -21.84
C ARG A 83 -15.63 16.21 -22.15
N VAL A 84 -16.49 15.30 -22.62
CA VAL A 84 -16.12 13.93 -23.01
C VAL A 84 -16.46 13.72 -24.49
N HIS A 85 -15.47 13.33 -25.29
CA HIS A 85 -15.59 13.07 -26.71
C HIS A 85 -15.32 11.61 -27.01
N LEU A 86 -16.21 10.98 -27.77
CA LEU A 86 -16.02 9.61 -28.22
C LEU A 86 -15.65 9.60 -29.71
N VAL A 87 -14.56 8.85 -30.02
CA VAL A 87 -14.05 8.76 -31.38
C VAL A 87 -14.10 7.31 -31.85
N SER A 88 -14.81 7.06 -32.96
CA SER A 88 -14.93 5.74 -33.56
C SER A 88 -14.91 5.86 -35.10
N ARG A 89 -14.02 5.10 -35.76
CA ARG A 89 -13.93 5.11 -37.24
C ARG A 89 -15.26 4.81 -37.94
N ARG A 90 -16.17 4.06 -37.31
CA ARG A 90 -17.47 3.75 -37.84
C ARG A 90 -18.44 4.92 -37.77
N GLY A 91 -18.25 5.86 -36.85
CA GLY A 91 -19.14 6.98 -36.61
C GLY A 91 -20.50 6.61 -36.02
N GLU A 92 -20.62 5.37 -35.51
CA GLU A 92 -21.85 4.89 -34.86
C GLU A 92 -21.88 5.41 -33.40
N PRO A 93 -23.07 5.77 -32.86
CA PRO A 93 -23.21 6.18 -31.49
C PRO A 93 -22.71 5.08 -30.52
N VAL A 94 -22.03 5.49 -29.45
CA VAL A 94 -21.57 4.62 -28.36
C VAL A 94 -22.27 5.03 -27.08
N TYR A 95 -22.98 4.12 -26.44
CA TYR A 95 -23.86 4.40 -25.29
C TYR A 95 -24.88 5.53 -25.55
N GLY A 96 -25.37 5.61 -26.80
CA GLY A 96 -26.32 6.67 -27.22
C GLY A 96 -25.67 8.04 -27.50
N VAL A 97 -24.37 8.19 -27.27
CA VAL A 97 -23.62 9.43 -27.51
C VAL A 97 -23.06 9.40 -28.93
N PRO A 98 -23.26 10.48 -29.74
CA PRO A 98 -22.65 10.61 -31.06
C PRO A 98 -21.14 10.50 -31.00
N THR A 99 -20.51 9.87 -32.01
CA THR A 99 -19.05 9.75 -32.09
C THR A 99 -18.51 10.55 -33.28
N HIS A 100 -17.29 11.06 -33.10
CA HIS A 100 -16.49 11.62 -34.18
C HIS A 100 -15.75 10.51 -34.95
N ARG A 101 -15.43 10.68 -36.21
CA ARG A 101 -14.62 9.70 -36.97
C ARG A 101 -13.14 9.86 -36.71
N ARG A 102 -12.72 11.09 -36.47
CA ARG A 102 -11.35 11.50 -36.09
C ARG A 102 -11.40 12.44 -34.89
N LEU A 103 -10.32 12.51 -34.13
CA LEU A 103 -10.26 13.42 -32.99
C LEU A 103 -10.22 14.90 -33.44
N THR A 104 -9.57 15.18 -34.55
CA THR A 104 -9.54 16.52 -35.17
C THR A 104 -10.92 17.01 -35.63
N ASP A 105 -11.92 16.12 -35.81
CA ASP A 105 -13.31 16.50 -36.13
C ASP A 105 -14.05 17.08 -34.91
N VAL A 106 -13.51 16.98 -33.72
CA VAL A 106 -14.11 17.53 -32.48
C VAL A 106 -14.20 19.06 -32.53
N GLY A 107 -13.29 19.72 -33.24
CA GLY A 107 -13.33 21.18 -33.46
C GLY A 107 -12.91 22.02 -32.25
N GLU A 108 -12.46 21.39 -31.17
CA GLU A 108 -11.91 22.05 -30.01
C GLU A 108 -10.70 21.29 -29.45
N ARG A 109 -9.93 21.94 -28.55
CA ARG A 109 -8.77 21.28 -27.92
C ARG A 109 -9.21 20.22 -26.94
N VAL A 110 -8.56 19.04 -27.00
CA VAL A 110 -8.76 17.94 -26.05
C VAL A 110 -7.50 17.71 -25.26
N GLU A 111 -7.57 17.84 -23.94
CA GLU A 111 -6.36 17.78 -23.08
C GLU A 111 -5.86 16.37 -22.83
N LEU A 112 -6.76 15.42 -22.55
CA LEU A 112 -6.40 14.01 -22.28
C LEU A 112 -7.05 13.09 -23.29
N VAL A 113 -6.26 12.25 -23.93
CA VAL A 113 -6.72 11.30 -24.95
C VAL A 113 -6.39 9.88 -24.53
N ALA A 114 -7.42 9.03 -24.38
CA ALA A 114 -7.24 7.60 -24.18
C ALA A 114 -7.29 6.87 -25.53
N LEU A 115 -6.23 6.12 -25.86
CA LEU A 115 -6.11 5.35 -27.09
C LEU A 115 -6.34 3.86 -26.83
N ALA A 116 -7.43 3.32 -27.40
CA ALA A 116 -7.78 1.91 -27.39
C ALA A 116 -7.97 1.39 -28.83
N VAL A 117 -6.95 1.56 -29.65
CA VAL A 117 -6.92 1.20 -31.07
C VAL A 117 -5.96 0.02 -31.32
N PRO A 118 -6.12 -0.77 -32.38
CA PRO A 118 -5.12 -1.75 -32.79
C PRO A 118 -3.74 -1.13 -33.03
N ALA A 119 -2.67 -1.92 -32.82
CA ALA A 119 -1.29 -1.45 -32.93
C ALA A 119 -0.93 -0.83 -34.31
N GLU A 120 -1.57 -1.30 -35.39
CA GLU A 120 -1.34 -0.80 -36.74
C GLU A 120 -1.86 0.62 -36.95
N GLY A 121 -2.83 1.05 -36.13
CA GLY A 121 -3.42 2.39 -36.22
C GLY A 121 -2.92 3.35 -35.14
N PHE A 122 -2.00 2.90 -34.30
CA PHE A 122 -1.63 3.63 -33.08
C PHE A 122 -0.88 4.93 -33.37
N GLU A 123 0.13 4.89 -34.23
CA GLU A 123 0.92 6.07 -34.57
C GLU A 123 0.06 7.18 -35.20
N ALA A 124 -0.86 6.81 -36.09
CA ALA A 124 -1.80 7.76 -36.70
C ALA A 124 -2.77 8.35 -35.64
N ALA A 125 -3.20 7.55 -34.67
CA ALA A 125 -4.04 8.03 -33.59
C ALA A 125 -3.29 8.97 -32.62
N VAL A 126 -1.99 8.72 -32.38
CA VAL A 126 -1.13 9.64 -31.64
C VAL A 126 -0.98 10.97 -32.38
N ASP A 127 -0.71 10.94 -33.69
CA ASP A 127 -0.57 12.14 -34.50
C ASP A 127 -1.86 12.96 -34.52
N ASP A 128 -3.03 12.31 -34.64
CA ASP A 128 -4.35 12.95 -34.60
C ASP A 128 -4.62 13.55 -33.18
N ALA A 129 -4.20 12.88 -32.11
CA ALA A 129 -4.30 13.39 -30.74
C ALA A 129 -3.43 14.64 -30.52
N LEU A 130 -2.20 14.62 -30.99
CA LEU A 130 -1.30 15.77 -30.90
C LEU A 130 -1.81 16.96 -31.73
N ALA A 131 -2.35 16.70 -32.95
CA ALA A 131 -2.98 17.71 -33.78
C ALA A 131 -4.24 18.33 -33.15
N ALA A 132 -4.99 17.57 -32.35
CA ALA A 132 -6.14 18.04 -31.58
C ALA A 132 -5.71 18.77 -30.27
N GLY A 133 -4.41 18.91 -30.02
CA GLY A 133 -3.85 19.66 -28.89
C GLY A 133 -3.76 18.87 -27.59
N ALA A 134 -3.66 17.55 -27.65
CA ALA A 134 -3.49 16.72 -26.48
C ALA A 134 -2.23 17.11 -25.68
N ARG A 135 -2.40 17.26 -24.37
CA ARG A 135 -1.31 17.47 -23.40
C ARG A 135 -0.90 16.16 -22.75
N ALA A 136 -1.79 15.16 -22.74
CA ALA A 136 -1.51 13.83 -22.24
C ALA A 136 -2.25 12.77 -23.05
N ILE A 137 -1.59 11.64 -23.25
CA ILE A 137 -2.10 10.45 -23.92
C ILE A 137 -2.00 9.26 -22.98
N VAL A 138 -3.08 8.50 -22.80
CA VAL A 138 -3.11 7.21 -22.12
C VAL A 138 -3.25 6.12 -23.16
N ALA A 139 -2.24 5.27 -23.32
CA ALA A 139 -2.18 4.27 -24.37
C ALA A 139 -2.42 2.85 -23.83
N VAL A 140 -3.66 2.35 -24.00
CA VAL A 140 -3.99 0.96 -23.61
C VAL A 140 -3.49 -0.04 -24.65
N THR A 141 -3.29 0.40 -25.88
CA THR A 141 -2.78 -0.40 -27.00
C THR A 141 -1.47 -1.10 -26.64
N ALA A 142 -1.39 -2.41 -26.85
CA ALA A 142 -0.17 -3.22 -26.77
C ALA A 142 0.41 -3.47 -28.19
N GLY A 143 1.60 -4.07 -28.27
CA GLY A 143 2.26 -4.42 -29.54
C GLY A 143 3.53 -3.60 -29.80
N PHE A 144 4.26 -3.24 -28.74
CA PHE A 144 5.44 -2.38 -28.77
C PHE A 144 6.68 -3.05 -28.15
N ALA A 145 7.35 -2.43 -27.19
CA ALA A 145 8.61 -2.92 -26.64
C ALA A 145 8.53 -4.35 -26.05
N GLU A 146 7.37 -4.79 -25.58
CA GLU A 146 7.11 -6.14 -25.09
C GLU A 146 7.20 -7.21 -26.20
N LEU A 147 7.12 -6.82 -27.47
CA LEU A 147 7.31 -7.71 -28.62
C LEU A 147 8.76 -7.77 -29.12
N GLY A 148 9.70 -7.06 -28.46
CA GLY A 148 11.11 -7.07 -28.78
C GLY A 148 11.62 -5.83 -29.52
N PRO A 149 12.83 -5.88 -30.12
CA PRO A 149 13.56 -4.69 -30.56
C PRO A 149 12.83 -3.84 -31.60
N ALA A 150 12.09 -4.45 -32.53
CA ALA A 150 11.34 -3.70 -33.54
C ALA A 150 10.17 -2.92 -32.92
N GLY A 151 9.47 -3.51 -31.96
CA GLY A 151 8.43 -2.85 -31.18
C GLY A 151 9.00 -1.73 -30.32
N ALA A 152 10.14 -1.95 -29.69
CA ALA A 152 10.85 -0.93 -28.89
C ALA A 152 11.27 0.30 -29.75
N ALA A 153 11.73 0.07 -30.98
CA ALA A 153 12.08 1.16 -31.90
C ALA A 153 10.84 2.00 -32.28
N ARG A 154 9.69 1.35 -32.54
CA ARG A 154 8.41 2.04 -32.82
C ARG A 154 7.98 2.87 -31.61
N GLU A 155 8.03 2.28 -30.41
CA GLU A 155 7.70 2.93 -29.15
C GLU A 155 8.55 4.18 -28.93
N ALA A 156 9.87 4.08 -29.09
CA ALA A 156 10.81 5.19 -28.94
C ALA A 156 10.49 6.33 -29.92
N ALA A 157 10.13 6.01 -31.17
CA ALA A 157 9.74 7.00 -32.18
C ALA A 157 8.46 7.74 -31.80
N VAL A 158 7.47 7.04 -31.21
CA VAL A 158 6.26 7.65 -30.68
C VAL A 158 6.56 8.58 -29.51
N VAL A 159 7.34 8.10 -28.54
CA VAL A 159 7.76 8.90 -27.37
C VAL A 159 8.44 10.18 -27.81
N ALA A 160 9.37 10.10 -28.77
CA ALA A 160 10.07 11.28 -29.28
C ALA A 160 9.10 12.33 -29.86
N ARG A 161 8.07 11.91 -30.61
CA ARG A 161 7.03 12.82 -31.14
C ARG A 161 6.18 13.45 -30.03
N VAL A 162 5.73 12.64 -29.08
CA VAL A 162 4.92 13.11 -27.94
C VAL A 162 5.69 14.15 -27.13
N ARG A 163 6.97 13.86 -26.80
CA ARG A 163 7.86 14.80 -26.08
C ARG A 163 8.13 16.07 -26.86
N ALA A 164 8.36 15.97 -28.17
CA ALA A 164 8.57 17.14 -29.05
C ALA A 164 7.35 18.08 -29.09
N ALA A 165 6.14 17.53 -28.92
CA ALA A 165 4.90 18.30 -28.78
C ALA A 165 4.66 18.84 -27.36
N GLY A 166 5.55 18.58 -26.40
CA GLY A 166 5.38 18.97 -24.99
C GLY A 166 4.25 18.20 -24.28
N ALA A 167 3.86 17.03 -24.79
CA ALA A 167 2.83 16.19 -24.23
C ALA A 167 3.41 15.03 -23.40
N LEU A 168 2.54 14.31 -22.69
CA LEU A 168 2.85 13.15 -21.85
C LEU A 168 2.30 11.87 -22.48
N LEU A 169 3.02 10.74 -22.35
CA LEU A 169 2.51 9.41 -22.69
C LEU A 169 2.55 8.50 -21.47
N LEU A 170 1.37 8.03 -21.04
CA LEU A 170 1.23 6.95 -20.06
C LEU A 170 1.00 5.63 -20.80
N GLY A 171 1.78 4.62 -20.50
CA GLY A 171 1.81 3.36 -21.24
C GLY A 171 2.96 3.32 -22.26
N PRO A 172 2.80 2.67 -23.44
CA PRO A 172 1.66 1.83 -23.88
C PRO A 172 1.47 0.55 -23.06
N ASN A 173 0.50 -0.29 -23.47
CA ASN A 173 0.22 -1.56 -22.81
C ASN A 173 -0.20 -1.38 -21.33
N CYS A 174 -1.05 -0.40 -21.03
CA CYS A 174 -1.53 -0.10 -19.69
C CYS A 174 -3.04 -0.31 -19.53
N LEU A 175 -3.56 -0.31 -18.30
CA LEU A 175 -5.02 -0.36 -18.04
C LEU A 175 -5.65 1.03 -17.93
N GLY A 176 -4.83 2.08 -17.81
CA GLY A 176 -5.33 3.44 -17.75
C GLY A 176 -4.98 4.20 -16.47
N VAL A 177 -5.75 5.26 -16.22
CA VAL A 177 -5.56 6.23 -15.15
C VAL A 177 -6.89 6.62 -14.51
N ALA A 178 -6.86 6.91 -13.20
CA ALA A 178 -7.99 7.51 -12.50
C ALA A 178 -7.51 8.50 -11.42
N ASP A 179 -8.35 9.49 -11.14
CA ASP A 179 -8.28 10.37 -9.97
C ASP A 179 -9.70 10.52 -9.42
N THR A 180 -9.96 9.93 -8.27
CA THR A 180 -11.32 9.89 -7.70
C THR A 180 -11.74 11.25 -7.15
N THR A 181 -10.79 12.09 -6.76
CA THR A 181 -11.07 13.46 -6.28
C THR A 181 -11.48 14.39 -7.42
N ALA A 182 -10.90 14.18 -8.60
CA ALA A 182 -11.28 14.87 -9.82
C ALA A 182 -12.41 14.15 -10.59
N ARG A 183 -12.95 13.05 -10.06
CA ARG A 183 -13.93 12.19 -10.76
C ARG A 183 -13.49 11.80 -12.17
N LEU A 184 -12.18 11.55 -12.35
CA LEU A 184 -11.62 11.02 -13.59
C LEU A 184 -11.54 9.51 -13.50
N LEU A 185 -12.16 8.82 -14.44
CA LEU A 185 -12.02 7.36 -14.58
C LEU A 185 -11.79 7.03 -16.06
N LEU A 186 -10.52 6.82 -16.41
CA LEU A 186 -10.06 6.32 -17.71
C LEU A 186 -9.23 5.06 -17.50
N ALA A 187 -9.81 4.10 -16.79
CA ALA A 187 -9.23 2.80 -16.52
C ALA A 187 -10.23 1.70 -16.89
N SER A 188 -9.73 0.51 -17.16
CA SER A 188 -10.55 -0.65 -17.55
C SER A 188 -11.31 -1.29 -16.38
N ASN A 189 -10.95 -0.97 -15.14
CA ASN A 189 -11.52 -1.51 -13.90
C ASN A 189 -12.21 -0.45 -13.05
N ARG A 190 -13.01 -0.90 -12.08
CA ARG A 190 -13.53 -0.01 -11.05
C ARG A 190 -12.40 0.52 -10.17
N VAL A 191 -12.52 1.78 -9.77
CA VAL A 191 -11.57 2.46 -8.89
C VAL A 191 -12.39 3.16 -7.79
N PRO A 192 -12.79 2.43 -6.72
CA PRO A 192 -13.55 3.01 -5.62
C PRO A 192 -12.73 4.09 -4.91
N PRO A 193 -13.36 5.20 -4.47
CA PRO A 193 -12.65 6.29 -3.81
C PRO A 193 -12.06 5.89 -2.46
N GLY A 194 -10.88 6.45 -2.13
CA GLY A 194 -10.18 6.19 -0.88
C GLY A 194 -8.79 6.83 -0.84
N PRO A 195 -7.96 6.50 0.15
CA PRO A 195 -6.69 7.20 0.41
C PRO A 195 -5.48 6.65 -0.36
N VAL A 196 -5.63 5.56 -1.12
CA VAL A 196 -4.48 4.89 -1.73
C VAL A 196 -4.16 5.47 -3.11
N GLY A 197 -2.92 5.88 -3.34
CA GLY A 197 -2.37 6.10 -4.67
C GLY A 197 -1.71 4.82 -5.18
N LEU A 198 -2.24 4.19 -6.22
CA LEU A 198 -1.67 2.98 -6.84
C LEU A 198 -0.85 3.33 -8.08
N ILE A 199 0.39 2.86 -8.10
CA ILE A 199 1.30 2.89 -9.26
C ILE A 199 1.70 1.46 -9.57
N SER A 200 1.38 0.97 -10.77
CA SER A 200 1.71 -0.42 -11.14
C SER A 200 2.24 -0.52 -12.57
N GLN A 201 3.33 -1.25 -12.77
CA GLN A 201 3.80 -1.62 -14.11
C GLN A 201 2.98 -2.77 -14.72
N SER A 202 2.35 -3.61 -13.88
CA SER A 202 1.51 -4.71 -14.33
C SER A 202 0.03 -4.38 -14.15
N GLY A 203 -0.75 -4.53 -15.23
CA GLY A 203 -2.20 -4.41 -15.17
C GLY A 203 -2.84 -5.48 -14.29
N ASN A 204 -2.43 -6.74 -14.44
CA ASN A 204 -3.01 -7.85 -13.67
C ASN A 204 -2.71 -7.74 -12.18
N VAL A 205 -1.49 -7.34 -11.80
CA VAL A 205 -1.14 -7.09 -10.39
C VAL A 205 -1.93 -5.90 -9.83
N ALA A 206 -2.18 -4.86 -10.64
CA ALA A 206 -3.05 -3.76 -10.22
C ALA A 206 -4.50 -4.20 -9.96
N LEU A 207 -5.04 -5.10 -10.77
CA LEU A 207 -6.38 -5.67 -10.56
C LEU A 207 -6.43 -6.52 -9.29
N GLU A 208 -5.45 -7.40 -9.08
CA GLU A 208 -5.35 -8.23 -7.87
C GLU A 208 -5.22 -7.37 -6.61
N LEU A 209 -4.34 -6.36 -6.63
CA LEU A 209 -4.21 -5.40 -5.53
C LEU A 209 -5.50 -4.65 -5.26
N SER A 210 -6.24 -4.27 -6.31
CA SER A 210 -7.53 -3.58 -6.17
C SER A 210 -8.53 -4.42 -5.38
N LEU A 211 -8.61 -5.72 -5.67
CA LEU A 211 -9.48 -6.66 -4.94
C LEU A 211 -9.07 -6.79 -3.48
N PHE A 212 -7.77 -6.98 -3.21
CA PHE A 212 -7.30 -7.10 -1.84
C PHE A 212 -7.47 -5.81 -1.03
N LEU A 213 -7.30 -4.65 -1.64
CA LEU A 213 -7.53 -3.36 -0.99
C LEU A 213 -9.03 -3.14 -0.69
N GLU A 214 -9.91 -3.48 -1.64
CA GLU A 214 -11.37 -3.40 -1.44
C GLU A 214 -11.84 -4.31 -0.30
N GLU A 215 -11.35 -5.55 -0.20
CA GLU A 215 -11.61 -6.46 0.92
C GLU A 215 -11.24 -5.85 2.28
N ARG A 216 -10.26 -4.96 2.32
CA ARG A 216 -9.79 -4.25 3.53
C ARG A 216 -10.43 -2.89 3.73
N GLY A 217 -11.43 -2.55 2.92
CA GLY A 217 -12.12 -1.26 2.96
C GLY A 217 -11.24 -0.09 2.52
N LEU A 218 -10.22 -0.36 1.70
CA LEU A 218 -9.36 0.65 1.09
C LEU A 218 -9.77 0.89 -0.36
N GLY A 219 -9.88 2.17 -0.72
CA GLY A 219 -10.07 2.62 -2.09
C GLY A 219 -8.93 3.52 -2.53
N PHE A 220 -9.09 4.14 -3.68
CA PHE A 220 -8.04 4.89 -4.34
C PHE A 220 -8.32 6.40 -4.36
N SER A 221 -7.27 7.17 -4.14
CA SER A 221 -7.24 8.60 -4.48
C SER A 221 -6.82 8.77 -5.94
N ARG A 222 -5.75 8.05 -6.32
CA ARG A 222 -5.24 7.96 -7.68
C ARG A 222 -4.88 6.53 -8.04
N PHE A 223 -5.06 6.20 -9.32
CA PHE A 223 -4.72 4.90 -9.89
C PHE A 223 -4.02 5.14 -11.23
N ALA A 224 -2.86 4.54 -11.43
CA ALA A 224 -2.19 4.56 -12.71
C ALA A 224 -1.46 3.24 -12.97
N THR A 225 -1.61 2.69 -14.17
CA THR A 225 -0.79 1.59 -14.64
C THR A 225 0.15 2.09 -15.74
N LEU A 226 1.41 1.72 -15.64
CA LEU A 226 2.48 2.22 -16.50
C LEU A 226 2.70 1.36 -17.76
N GLY A 227 2.29 0.08 -17.72
CA GLY A 227 2.60 -0.85 -18.81
C GLY A 227 4.10 -0.86 -19.13
N ASN A 228 4.46 -0.55 -20.37
CA ASN A 228 5.86 -0.50 -20.81
C ASN A 228 6.67 0.66 -20.20
N GLN A 229 6.02 1.62 -19.55
CA GLN A 229 6.70 2.78 -18.94
C GLN A 229 7.60 3.52 -19.93
N ALA A 230 7.07 3.82 -21.13
CA ALA A 230 7.87 4.36 -22.21
C ALA A 230 8.26 5.84 -22.02
N ASP A 231 7.42 6.65 -21.35
CA ASP A 231 7.64 8.08 -21.14
C ASP A 231 7.41 8.51 -19.68
N VAL A 232 6.18 8.42 -19.16
CA VAL A 232 5.90 8.69 -17.75
C VAL A 232 6.42 7.54 -16.92
N THR A 233 7.20 7.86 -15.87
CA THR A 233 7.89 6.89 -15.02
C THR A 233 7.24 6.72 -13.65
N VAL A 234 7.64 5.65 -12.92
CA VAL A 234 7.27 5.46 -11.51
C VAL A 234 7.67 6.69 -10.68
N ALA A 235 8.85 7.27 -10.92
CA ALA A 235 9.34 8.44 -10.18
C ALA A 235 8.48 9.68 -10.44
N ASP A 236 8.01 9.90 -11.68
CA ASP A 236 7.12 11.00 -12.02
C ASP A 236 5.77 10.89 -11.29
N LEU A 237 5.15 9.69 -11.33
CA LEU A 237 3.90 9.43 -10.63
C LEU A 237 4.06 9.58 -9.11
N LEU A 238 5.16 9.08 -8.56
CA LEU A 238 5.43 9.14 -7.13
C LEU A 238 5.51 10.59 -6.63
N ARG A 239 6.22 11.49 -7.36
CA ARG A 239 6.25 12.93 -7.05
C ARG A 239 4.85 13.55 -7.14
N SER A 240 4.08 13.20 -8.17
CA SER A 240 2.70 13.68 -8.33
C SER A 240 1.77 13.23 -7.20
N TYR A 241 1.93 11.99 -6.73
CA TYR A 241 1.14 11.43 -5.63
C TYR A 241 1.57 11.98 -4.27
N ALA A 242 2.85 12.25 -4.08
CA ALA A 242 3.36 12.91 -2.88
C ALA A 242 2.72 14.31 -2.68
N ALA A 243 2.54 15.05 -3.77
CA ALA A 243 1.89 16.37 -3.75
C ALA A 243 0.35 16.32 -3.66
N HIS A 244 -0.27 15.14 -3.85
CA HIS A 244 -1.73 15.02 -3.86
C HIS A 244 -2.31 14.92 -2.44
N PRO A 245 -3.17 15.86 -1.99
CA PRO A 245 -3.62 15.90 -0.60
C PRO A 245 -4.41 14.66 -0.16
N ALA A 246 -5.25 14.10 -1.04
CA ALA A 246 -6.08 12.93 -0.73
C ALA A 246 -5.32 11.60 -0.79
N THR A 247 -4.08 11.58 -1.26
CA THR A 247 -3.22 10.40 -1.22
C THR A 247 -2.51 10.36 0.14
N GLU A 248 -2.82 9.39 0.97
CA GLU A 248 -2.15 9.15 2.25
C GLU A 248 -1.14 8.01 2.16
N LEU A 249 -1.52 6.98 1.42
CA LEU A 249 -0.81 5.72 1.24
C LEU A 249 -0.43 5.57 -0.23
N ILE A 250 0.80 5.14 -0.53
CA ILE A 250 1.24 4.91 -1.90
C ILE A 250 1.65 3.45 -2.05
N ALA A 251 0.91 2.73 -2.88
CA ALA A 251 1.17 1.35 -3.27
C ALA A 251 1.90 1.31 -4.60
N ILE A 252 3.07 0.66 -4.65
CA ILE A 252 3.88 0.60 -5.87
C ILE A 252 4.17 -0.87 -6.22
N TYR A 253 3.81 -1.28 -7.43
CA TYR A 253 4.36 -2.48 -8.06
C TYR A 253 5.32 -2.08 -9.17
N CYS A 254 6.59 -2.45 -9.03
CA CYS A 254 7.64 -2.06 -9.96
C CYS A 254 8.58 -3.23 -10.28
N GLU A 255 8.77 -3.50 -11.57
CA GLU A 255 9.70 -4.51 -12.12
C GLU A 255 11.01 -3.85 -12.58
N ASP A 256 10.91 -2.64 -13.18
CA ASP A 256 11.99 -1.84 -13.72
C ASP A 256 11.89 -0.38 -13.24
N PHE A 257 12.83 0.05 -12.45
CA PHE A 257 12.87 1.41 -11.92
C PHE A 257 13.30 2.47 -12.96
N ARG A 258 13.81 2.05 -14.13
CA ARG A 258 14.46 2.90 -15.14
C ARG A 258 15.64 3.69 -14.56
N ASP A 259 15.35 4.65 -13.70
CA ASP A 259 16.34 5.38 -12.90
C ASP A 259 16.07 5.10 -11.41
N GLY A 260 16.84 4.18 -10.83
CA GLY A 260 16.73 3.79 -9.42
C GLY A 260 17.04 4.94 -8.45
N ARG A 261 17.90 5.91 -8.87
CA ARG A 261 18.22 7.09 -8.06
C ARG A 261 17.04 8.06 -8.03
N ALA A 262 16.47 8.37 -9.20
CA ALA A 262 15.28 9.23 -9.30
C ALA A 262 14.09 8.64 -8.52
N PHE A 263 13.91 7.31 -8.59
CA PHE A 263 12.91 6.59 -7.81
C PHE A 263 13.15 6.75 -6.30
N ALA A 264 14.36 6.44 -5.81
CA ALA A 264 14.68 6.50 -4.39
C ALA A 264 14.54 7.93 -3.82
N THR A 265 14.94 8.95 -4.60
CA THR A 265 14.75 10.36 -4.24
C THR A 265 13.27 10.70 -4.15
N ALA A 266 12.48 10.39 -5.19
CA ALA A 266 11.04 10.69 -5.19
C ALA A 266 10.28 9.97 -4.05
N ALA A 267 10.72 8.76 -3.69
CA ALA A 267 10.14 8.02 -2.59
C ALA A 267 10.49 8.62 -1.22
N ALA A 268 11.76 9.03 -1.03
CA ALA A 268 12.16 9.73 0.18
C ALA A 268 11.41 11.06 0.35
N ASP A 269 11.24 11.83 -0.73
CA ASP A 269 10.47 13.07 -0.73
C ASP A 269 8.99 12.82 -0.37
N ALA A 270 8.41 11.71 -0.87
CA ALA A 270 7.04 11.32 -0.53
C ALA A 270 6.89 10.96 0.96
N VAL A 271 7.86 10.22 1.51
CA VAL A 271 7.89 9.88 2.95
C VAL A 271 8.10 11.15 3.79
N GLU A 272 8.98 12.06 3.38
CA GLU A 272 9.21 13.36 4.05
C GLU A 272 7.94 14.22 4.02
N ALA A 273 7.15 14.15 2.94
CA ALA A 273 5.83 14.78 2.83
C ALA A 273 4.74 14.09 3.67
N GLY A 274 5.08 13.09 4.47
CA GLY A 274 4.17 12.38 5.38
C GLY A 274 3.39 11.23 4.73
N LYS A 275 3.71 10.84 3.48
CA LYS A 275 3.07 9.69 2.83
C LYS A 275 3.70 8.39 3.31
N ARG A 276 2.89 7.33 3.39
CA ARG A 276 3.39 5.97 3.60
C ARG A 276 3.57 5.28 2.25
N VAL A 277 4.77 4.80 1.97
CA VAL A 277 5.13 4.20 0.67
C VAL A 277 5.43 2.72 0.84
N VAL A 278 4.68 1.88 0.15
CA VAL A 278 4.85 0.41 0.17
C VAL A 278 5.20 -0.06 -1.25
N LEU A 279 6.30 -0.80 -1.36
CA LEU A 279 6.83 -1.33 -2.62
C LEU A 279 6.72 -2.85 -2.67
N LEU A 280 6.13 -3.36 -3.73
CA LEU A 280 6.24 -4.73 -4.18
C LEU A 280 7.11 -4.77 -5.44
N THR A 281 8.20 -5.54 -5.43
CA THR A 281 9.06 -5.74 -6.59
C THR A 281 9.38 -7.21 -6.80
N VAL A 282 9.77 -7.55 -8.02
CA VAL A 282 10.11 -8.90 -8.45
C VAL A 282 11.63 -9.07 -8.66
N GLY A 283 12.05 -10.30 -9.01
CA GLY A 283 13.46 -10.56 -9.30
C GLY A 283 14.31 -10.93 -8.07
N ARG A 284 13.70 -11.23 -6.92
CA ARG A 284 14.41 -11.69 -5.71
C ARG A 284 15.03 -13.09 -5.86
N GLY A 285 14.46 -13.93 -6.71
CA GLY A 285 14.94 -15.28 -6.97
C GLY A 285 15.22 -15.50 -8.46
N ARG A 286 16.00 -16.52 -8.78
CA ARG A 286 16.42 -16.84 -10.16
C ARG A 286 15.26 -16.99 -11.14
N ALA A 287 14.13 -17.56 -10.73
CA ALA A 287 12.96 -17.71 -11.58
C ALA A 287 12.28 -16.38 -11.85
N GLY A 288 12.06 -15.56 -10.82
CA GLY A 288 11.50 -14.22 -10.96
C GLY A 288 12.37 -13.30 -11.83
N THR A 289 13.69 -13.36 -11.65
CA THR A 289 14.65 -12.63 -12.49
C THR A 289 14.53 -13.00 -13.97
N ARG A 290 14.42 -14.31 -14.30
CA ARG A 290 14.23 -14.74 -15.69
C ARG A 290 12.90 -14.27 -16.27
N SER A 291 11.81 -14.36 -15.47
CA SER A 291 10.48 -13.95 -15.89
C SER A 291 10.42 -12.44 -16.15
N ALA A 292 10.92 -11.62 -15.23
CA ALA A 292 10.97 -10.16 -15.38
C ALA A 292 11.77 -9.73 -16.63
N ARG A 293 12.94 -10.34 -16.86
CA ARG A 293 13.73 -10.09 -18.08
C ARG A 293 12.98 -10.44 -19.36
N SER A 294 12.23 -11.53 -19.36
CA SER A 294 11.44 -11.96 -20.53
C SER A 294 10.27 -11.03 -20.80
N HIS A 295 9.69 -10.43 -19.74
CA HIS A 295 8.49 -9.61 -19.83
C HIS A 295 8.79 -8.14 -20.13
N THR A 296 9.80 -7.56 -19.49
CA THR A 296 10.12 -6.11 -19.61
C THR A 296 11.38 -5.83 -20.41
N GLY A 297 12.16 -6.86 -20.75
CA GLY A 297 13.49 -6.69 -21.36
C GLY A 297 14.54 -6.06 -20.42
N ALA A 298 14.16 -5.74 -19.20
CA ALA A 298 14.99 -5.01 -18.24
C ALA A 298 15.93 -5.93 -17.45
N LEU A 299 17.07 -5.37 -17.05
CA LEU A 299 17.94 -5.97 -16.04
C LEU A 299 17.30 -5.75 -14.67
N THR A 300 16.88 -6.81 -13.99
CA THR A 300 16.41 -6.73 -12.61
C THR A 300 17.54 -6.22 -11.70
N THR A 301 17.24 -5.22 -10.88
CA THR A 301 18.17 -4.73 -9.86
C THR A 301 18.37 -5.79 -8.77
N ASP A 302 19.58 -5.89 -8.22
CA ASP A 302 19.88 -6.80 -7.11
C ASP A 302 18.95 -6.52 -5.91
N ALA A 303 18.34 -7.56 -5.37
CA ALA A 303 17.38 -7.45 -4.26
C ALA A 303 17.97 -6.83 -2.99
N ALA A 304 19.28 -7.02 -2.75
CA ALA A 304 19.97 -6.40 -1.62
C ALA A 304 20.11 -4.88 -1.81
N VAL A 305 20.37 -4.44 -3.04
CA VAL A 305 20.44 -3.02 -3.40
C VAL A 305 19.07 -2.37 -3.27
N VAL A 306 18.01 -3.01 -3.78
CA VAL A 306 16.62 -2.52 -3.62
C VAL A 306 16.27 -2.41 -2.14
N GLY A 307 16.54 -3.45 -1.34
CA GLY A 307 16.26 -3.43 0.09
C GLY A 307 17.02 -2.34 0.84
N ALA A 308 18.29 -2.08 0.47
CA ALA A 308 19.07 -1.00 1.05
C ALA A 308 18.50 0.39 0.68
N ALA A 309 18.12 0.58 -0.58
CA ALA A 309 17.51 1.82 -1.05
C ALA A 309 16.15 2.08 -0.37
N CYS A 310 15.30 1.04 -0.24
CA CYS A 310 14.02 1.14 0.47
C CYS A 310 14.21 1.57 1.93
N ARG A 311 15.12 0.91 2.66
CA ARG A 311 15.43 1.31 4.04
C ARG A 311 15.94 2.75 4.15
N ALA A 312 16.81 3.17 3.23
CA ALA A 312 17.34 4.54 3.22
C ALA A 312 16.25 5.59 2.92
N ALA A 313 15.28 5.26 2.10
CA ALA A 313 14.18 6.14 1.70
C ALA A 313 12.94 6.04 2.63
N GLY A 314 12.93 5.13 3.61
CA GLY A 314 11.76 4.90 4.48
C GLY A 314 10.59 4.23 3.76
N ILE A 315 10.88 3.36 2.77
CA ILE A 315 9.88 2.59 2.01
C ILE A 315 9.74 1.20 2.60
N GLU A 316 8.50 0.75 2.78
CA GLU A 316 8.20 -0.62 3.16
C GLU A 316 8.28 -1.56 1.95
N LEU A 317 9.03 -2.66 2.10
CA LEU A 317 9.25 -3.63 1.04
C LEU A 317 8.53 -4.94 1.36
N VAL A 318 7.46 -5.23 0.62
CA VAL A 318 6.61 -6.41 0.79
C VAL A 318 6.91 -7.51 -0.25
N ARG A 319 6.36 -8.71 -0.04
CA ARG A 319 6.64 -9.91 -0.84
C ARG A 319 5.48 -10.37 -1.70
N SER A 320 4.27 -9.90 -1.40
CA SER A 320 3.06 -10.28 -2.12
C SER A 320 2.04 -9.14 -2.17
N PRO A 321 1.09 -9.19 -3.14
CA PRO A 321 -0.01 -8.23 -3.18
C PRO A 321 -0.87 -8.23 -1.92
N ARG A 322 -1.08 -9.42 -1.32
CA ARG A 322 -1.83 -9.57 -0.07
C ARG A 322 -1.13 -8.86 1.09
N GLU A 323 0.17 -9.11 1.27
CA GLU A 323 1.01 -8.46 2.29
C GLU A 323 0.98 -6.94 2.12
N MET A 324 1.04 -6.43 0.88
CA MET A 324 0.91 -4.99 0.61
C MET A 324 -0.43 -4.43 1.10
N ALA A 325 -1.54 -5.10 0.80
CA ALA A 325 -2.86 -4.65 1.18
C ALA A 325 -3.06 -4.71 2.71
N ASP A 326 -2.55 -5.75 3.38
CA ASP A 326 -2.58 -5.91 4.84
C ASP A 326 -1.81 -4.77 5.52
N LEU A 327 -0.59 -4.52 5.05
CA LEU A 327 0.27 -3.46 5.58
C LEU A 327 -0.34 -2.06 5.37
N LEU A 328 -0.87 -1.78 4.18
CA LEU A 328 -1.54 -0.50 3.91
C LEU A 328 -2.76 -0.28 4.80
N ALA A 329 -3.57 -1.32 5.03
CA ALA A 329 -4.71 -1.25 5.94
C ALA A 329 -4.29 -0.90 7.37
N ALA A 330 -3.19 -1.46 7.81
CA ALA A 330 -2.67 -1.22 9.13
C ALA A 330 -1.98 0.16 9.25
N LEU A 331 -1.24 0.59 8.24
CA LEU A 331 -0.61 1.92 8.18
C LEU A 331 -1.63 3.07 8.18
N ARG A 332 -2.85 2.85 7.64
CA ARG A 332 -3.95 3.81 7.71
C ARG A 332 -4.29 4.20 9.15
N GLY A 333 -4.18 3.26 10.10
CA GLY A 333 -4.41 3.53 11.51
C GLY A 333 -3.38 4.47 12.15
N GLY A 334 -2.22 4.67 11.51
CA GLY A 334 -1.15 5.56 11.95
C GLY A 334 -0.44 5.17 13.24
N ARG A 335 -0.79 4.00 13.82
CA ARG A 335 -0.26 3.52 15.09
C ARG A 335 0.74 2.40 14.84
N LEU A 336 1.98 2.60 15.28
CA LEU A 336 3.06 1.62 15.17
C LEU A 336 3.38 1.03 16.56
N PRO A 337 3.68 -0.28 16.67
CA PRO A 337 4.09 -0.86 17.95
C PRO A 337 5.46 -0.32 18.35
N ARG A 338 5.63 -0.03 19.64
CA ARG A 338 6.91 0.47 20.18
C ARG A 338 7.92 -0.64 20.50
N GLY A 339 7.48 -1.90 20.41
CA GLY A 339 8.29 -3.07 20.72
C GLY A 339 7.64 -4.35 20.20
N ARG A 340 7.94 -5.48 20.83
CA ARG A 340 7.57 -6.84 20.40
C ARG A 340 6.47 -7.48 21.25
N ARG A 341 6.05 -6.82 22.34
CA ARG A 341 5.16 -7.41 23.34
C ARG A 341 3.73 -7.31 22.84
N LEU A 342 3.21 -8.45 22.41
CA LEU A 342 1.84 -8.61 21.93
C LEU A 342 0.94 -9.13 23.04
N ALA A 343 -0.15 -8.46 23.31
CA ALA A 343 -1.24 -9.00 24.10
C ALA A 343 -2.28 -9.63 23.15
N VAL A 344 -2.71 -10.83 23.45
CA VAL A 344 -3.72 -11.56 22.68
C VAL A 344 -4.95 -11.75 23.54
N ILE A 345 -6.14 -11.41 22.97
CA ILE A 345 -7.44 -11.56 23.62
C ILE A 345 -8.30 -12.45 22.72
N THR A 346 -8.79 -13.56 23.24
CA THR A 346 -9.57 -14.54 22.47
C THR A 346 -10.82 -14.97 23.23
N ASP A 347 -11.79 -15.48 22.51
CA ASP A 347 -13.02 -16.02 23.07
C ASP A 347 -12.93 -17.52 23.42
N GLY A 348 -11.82 -18.17 23.10
CA GLY A 348 -11.63 -19.59 23.36
C GLY A 348 -10.19 -20.04 23.25
N GLY A 349 -9.83 -21.04 24.05
CA GLY A 349 -8.47 -21.57 24.21
C GLY A 349 -7.81 -22.06 22.91
N GLY A 350 -8.59 -22.54 21.95
CA GLY A 350 -8.06 -22.93 20.64
C GLY A 350 -7.47 -21.75 19.86
N HIS A 351 -8.17 -20.64 19.81
CA HIS A 351 -7.64 -19.40 19.20
C HIS A 351 -6.49 -18.80 19.99
N ALA A 352 -6.51 -18.92 21.33
CA ALA A 352 -5.43 -18.47 22.20
C ALA A 352 -4.11 -19.21 21.88
N ALA A 353 -4.15 -20.54 21.81
CA ALA A 353 -2.97 -21.35 21.50
C ALA A 353 -2.44 -21.05 20.09
N LEU A 354 -3.33 -21.03 19.07
CA LEU A 354 -2.94 -20.75 17.70
C LEU A 354 -2.32 -19.36 17.54
N ALA A 355 -2.93 -18.33 18.15
CA ALA A 355 -2.40 -16.96 18.06
C ALA A 355 -1.07 -16.80 18.80
N GLY A 356 -0.88 -17.51 19.90
CA GLY A 356 0.40 -17.57 20.63
C GLY A 356 1.50 -18.19 19.79
N ASP A 357 1.28 -19.38 19.24
CA ASP A 357 2.24 -20.08 18.38
C ASP A 357 2.64 -19.23 17.15
N LEU A 358 1.64 -18.62 16.48
CA LEU A 358 1.88 -17.72 15.35
C LEU A 358 2.71 -16.50 15.74
N ALA A 359 2.39 -15.87 16.87
CA ALA A 359 3.11 -14.70 17.35
C ALA A 359 4.60 -15.02 17.62
N GLU A 360 4.88 -16.13 18.29
CA GLU A 360 6.25 -16.57 18.56
C GLU A 360 7.00 -16.93 17.28
N ALA A 361 6.34 -17.62 16.33
CA ALA A 361 6.91 -17.95 15.01
C ALA A 361 7.33 -16.70 14.22
N HIS A 362 6.60 -15.60 14.40
CA HIS A 362 6.91 -14.28 13.83
C HIS A 362 7.80 -13.40 14.75
N GLY A 363 8.38 -13.97 15.81
CA GLY A 363 9.32 -13.28 16.68
C GLY A 363 8.69 -12.19 17.54
N LEU A 364 7.38 -12.22 17.77
CA LEU A 364 6.70 -11.40 18.77
C LEU A 364 6.76 -12.08 20.15
N GLU A 365 6.55 -11.30 21.20
CA GLU A 365 6.61 -11.77 22.58
C GLU A 365 5.20 -11.79 23.19
N VAL A 366 4.67 -12.97 23.48
CA VAL A 366 3.41 -13.17 24.21
C VAL A 366 3.77 -13.55 25.65
N ALA A 367 4.41 -12.61 26.37
CA ALA A 367 4.87 -12.83 27.73
C ALA A 367 3.71 -12.75 28.74
N PRO A 368 3.77 -13.50 29.85
CA PRO A 368 2.82 -13.34 30.95
C PRO A 368 2.73 -11.88 31.43
N PHE A 369 1.54 -11.43 31.74
CA PHE A 369 1.33 -10.08 32.26
C PHE A 369 1.95 -9.89 33.64
N ALA A 370 2.40 -8.67 33.93
CA ALA A 370 2.81 -8.29 35.27
C ALA A 370 1.63 -8.36 36.25
N ALA A 371 1.95 -8.58 37.55
CA ALA A 371 0.92 -8.79 38.56
C ALA A 371 -0.20 -7.73 38.59
N PRO A 372 0.05 -6.41 38.45
CA PRO A 372 -1.03 -5.41 38.45
C PRO A 372 -2.05 -5.58 37.32
N LEU A 373 -1.60 -5.90 36.10
CA LEU A 373 -2.50 -6.15 34.97
C LEU A 373 -3.23 -7.48 35.14
N HIS A 374 -2.51 -8.53 35.53
CA HIS A 374 -3.09 -9.84 35.77
C HIS A 374 -4.21 -9.78 36.84
N GLU A 375 -4.00 -9.11 37.97
CA GLU A 375 -4.98 -8.92 39.03
C GLU A 375 -6.20 -8.11 38.56
N ALA A 376 -5.98 -7.02 37.80
CA ALA A 376 -7.07 -6.23 37.25
C ALA A 376 -7.94 -7.03 36.25
N LEU A 377 -7.30 -7.87 35.43
CA LEU A 377 -8.00 -8.81 34.54
C LEU A 377 -8.78 -9.85 35.34
N ARG A 378 -8.17 -10.47 36.34
CA ARG A 378 -8.85 -11.45 37.23
C ARG A 378 -10.08 -10.87 37.94
N ALA A 379 -10.02 -9.59 38.33
CA ALA A 379 -11.14 -8.90 38.96
C ALA A 379 -12.28 -8.56 37.97
N THR A 380 -11.97 -8.48 36.67
CA THR A 380 -12.92 -8.10 35.61
C THR A 380 -13.55 -9.30 34.93
N LEU A 381 -12.79 -10.40 34.82
CA LEU A 381 -13.15 -11.59 34.07
C LEU A 381 -13.95 -12.59 34.94
N PRO A 382 -14.85 -13.40 34.33
CA PRO A 382 -15.52 -14.49 35.03
C PRO A 382 -14.49 -15.55 35.48
N PRO A 383 -14.82 -16.35 36.52
CA PRO A 383 -13.92 -17.37 37.05
C PRO A 383 -13.45 -18.43 36.04
N SER A 384 -14.25 -18.66 34.97
CA SER A 384 -13.94 -19.61 33.90
C SER A 384 -12.89 -19.10 32.91
N ALA A 385 -12.67 -17.78 32.86
CA ALA A 385 -11.72 -17.16 31.94
C ALA A 385 -10.27 -17.25 32.47
N ASP A 386 -9.32 -17.29 31.55
CA ASP A 386 -7.90 -17.17 31.89
C ASP A 386 -7.42 -15.71 31.68
N ALA A 387 -6.87 -15.13 32.73
CA ALA A 387 -6.34 -13.78 32.76
C ALA A 387 -4.84 -13.69 32.36
N GLY A 388 -4.26 -14.78 31.87
CA GLY A 388 -2.92 -14.82 31.34
C GLY A 388 -2.77 -14.08 30.01
N ASN A 389 -1.61 -14.21 29.38
CA ASN A 389 -1.40 -13.81 28.01
C ASN A 389 -1.03 -15.06 27.19
N PRO A 390 -1.86 -15.52 26.26
CA PRO A 390 -3.16 -14.97 25.81
C PRO A 390 -4.25 -14.93 26.88
N VAL A 391 -5.12 -13.89 26.85
CA VAL A 391 -6.36 -13.86 27.62
C VAL A 391 -7.37 -14.77 26.91
N ASP A 392 -7.87 -15.80 27.61
CA ASP A 392 -8.96 -16.63 27.14
C ASP A 392 -10.27 -16.27 27.89
N LEU A 393 -11.22 -15.71 27.18
CA LEU A 393 -12.53 -15.31 27.73
C LEU A 393 -13.45 -16.50 27.99
N ALA A 394 -13.09 -17.70 27.52
CA ALA A 394 -13.81 -18.97 27.74
C ALA A 394 -15.31 -18.87 27.42
N GLY A 395 -15.66 -18.28 26.25
CA GLY A 395 -17.04 -18.10 25.78
C GLY A 395 -17.83 -17.02 26.54
N ALA A 396 -17.19 -16.17 27.33
CA ALA A 396 -17.89 -15.11 28.06
C ALA A 396 -18.56 -14.08 27.14
N GLY A 397 -18.08 -13.94 25.90
CA GLY A 397 -18.68 -13.12 24.86
C GLY A 397 -20.12 -13.49 24.53
N ASP A 398 -20.48 -14.77 24.66
CA ASP A 398 -21.86 -15.29 24.46
C ASP A 398 -22.89 -14.68 25.42
N ARG A 399 -22.43 -14.17 26.55
CA ARG A 399 -23.29 -13.55 27.58
C ARG A 399 -23.17 -12.05 27.61
N ASP A 400 -21.96 -11.54 27.33
CA ASP A 400 -21.65 -10.12 27.40
C ASP A 400 -20.51 -9.79 26.44
N VAL A 401 -20.83 -9.39 25.22
CA VAL A 401 -19.86 -8.97 24.20
C VAL A 401 -19.01 -7.79 24.68
N GLY A 402 -19.51 -6.97 25.60
CA GLY A 402 -18.79 -5.83 26.19
C GLY A 402 -17.48 -6.22 26.92
N ILE A 403 -17.31 -7.51 27.25
CA ILE A 403 -16.11 -8.02 27.90
C ILE A 403 -14.85 -7.79 27.04
N PHE A 404 -14.97 -7.88 25.72
CA PHE A 404 -13.83 -7.62 24.81
C PHE A 404 -13.29 -6.20 24.99
N ALA A 405 -14.13 -5.19 24.99
CA ALA A 405 -13.70 -3.80 25.15
C ALA A 405 -13.18 -3.51 26.56
N ARG A 406 -13.79 -4.11 27.61
CA ARG A 406 -13.27 -3.95 28.99
C ARG A 406 -11.89 -4.55 29.14
N THR A 407 -11.70 -5.76 28.67
CA THR A 407 -10.39 -6.45 28.67
C THR A 407 -9.36 -5.68 27.87
N LEU A 408 -9.70 -5.26 26.64
CA LEU A 408 -8.81 -4.48 25.78
C LEU A 408 -8.39 -3.16 26.44
N GLY A 409 -9.30 -2.46 27.11
CA GLY A 409 -9.00 -1.22 27.81
C GLY A 409 -7.93 -1.39 28.89
N LEU A 410 -8.00 -2.45 29.70
CA LEU A 410 -6.98 -2.78 30.70
C LEU A 410 -5.62 -3.11 30.03
N VAL A 411 -5.66 -3.93 29.01
CA VAL A 411 -4.47 -4.34 28.26
C VAL A 411 -3.77 -3.15 27.59
N LEU A 412 -4.50 -2.25 26.95
CA LEU A 412 -3.94 -1.07 26.29
C LEU A 412 -3.35 -0.05 27.28
N ALA A 413 -3.89 0.02 28.50
CA ALA A 413 -3.36 0.90 29.54
C ALA A 413 -2.02 0.43 30.12
N ALA A 414 -1.70 -0.86 29.97
CA ALA A 414 -0.51 -1.45 30.57
C ALA A 414 0.79 -1.08 29.80
N PRO A 415 1.84 -0.61 30.46
CA PRO A 415 3.08 -0.17 29.80
C PRO A 415 3.90 -1.33 29.20
N GLU A 416 3.66 -2.56 29.66
CA GLU A 416 4.31 -3.77 29.12
C GLU A 416 3.70 -4.27 27.81
N VAL A 417 2.65 -3.66 27.29
CA VAL A 417 2.00 -4.03 26.03
C VAL A 417 2.35 -3.03 24.93
N ASP A 418 2.84 -3.51 23.79
CA ASP A 418 3.20 -2.69 22.63
C ASP A 418 2.13 -2.72 21.55
N ALA A 419 1.40 -3.84 21.43
CA ALA A 419 0.28 -4.05 20.51
C ALA A 419 -0.75 -5.02 21.11
N ALA A 420 -1.99 -5.00 20.60
CA ALA A 420 -3.03 -5.94 21.01
C ALA A 420 -3.68 -6.60 19.77
N LEU A 421 -3.94 -7.91 19.87
CA LEU A 421 -4.70 -8.70 18.91
C LEU A 421 -5.97 -9.22 19.58
N VAL A 422 -7.13 -8.87 19.05
CA VAL A 422 -8.41 -9.54 19.35
C VAL A 422 -8.61 -10.61 18.29
N SER A 423 -8.72 -11.87 18.68
CA SER A 423 -8.71 -13.01 17.75
C SER A 423 -9.83 -13.99 18.04
N GLY A 424 -10.58 -14.37 17.02
CA GLY A 424 -11.56 -15.44 17.08
C GLY A 424 -12.98 -15.04 16.67
N TRP A 425 -13.94 -15.16 17.58
CA TRP A 425 -15.36 -15.04 17.26
C TRP A 425 -15.91 -13.60 17.27
N PHE A 426 -15.19 -12.63 17.83
CA PHE A 426 -15.62 -11.23 17.83
C PHE A 426 -15.83 -10.72 16.39
N GLY A 427 -17.02 -10.16 16.12
CA GLY A 427 -17.49 -9.78 14.78
C GLY A 427 -18.43 -10.82 14.15
N ALA A 428 -18.66 -11.97 14.79
CA ALA A 428 -19.55 -13.03 14.34
C ALA A 428 -20.72 -13.30 15.29
N TYR A 429 -20.83 -12.62 16.42
CA TYR A 429 -21.94 -12.80 17.37
C TYR A 429 -23.31 -12.41 16.79
N ALA A 430 -23.35 -11.60 15.73
CA ALA A 430 -24.54 -11.30 14.96
C ALA A 430 -25.26 -12.58 14.45
N GLU A 431 -24.56 -13.69 14.28
CA GLU A 431 -25.14 -15.01 13.92
C GLU A 431 -26.10 -15.55 15.02
N TYR A 432 -25.98 -15.06 16.26
CA TYR A 432 -26.83 -15.43 17.38
C TYR A 432 -28.08 -14.55 17.53
N GLY A 433 -28.26 -13.54 16.66
CA GLY A 433 -29.43 -12.69 16.57
C GLY A 433 -29.19 -11.19 16.74
N GLU A 434 -30.25 -10.41 16.52
CA GLU A 434 -30.20 -8.94 16.44
C GLU A 434 -29.66 -8.25 17.70
N LEU A 435 -29.93 -8.79 18.89
CA LEU A 435 -29.42 -8.22 20.14
C LEU A 435 -27.90 -8.30 20.21
N PHE A 436 -27.32 -9.41 19.77
CA PHE A 436 -25.88 -9.58 19.72
C PHE A 436 -25.26 -8.67 18.62
N ALA A 437 -25.90 -8.60 17.45
CA ALA A 437 -25.47 -7.72 16.37
C ALA A 437 -25.37 -6.25 16.82
N ALA A 438 -26.40 -5.74 17.53
CA ALA A 438 -26.40 -4.39 18.05
C ALA A 438 -25.32 -4.17 19.12
N ALA A 439 -25.12 -5.14 20.01
CA ALA A 439 -24.10 -5.06 21.05
C ALA A 439 -22.69 -5.07 20.48
N GLU A 440 -22.41 -5.90 19.46
CA GLU A 440 -21.11 -5.93 18.78
C GLU A 440 -20.75 -4.60 18.12
N LEU A 441 -21.71 -3.92 17.50
CA LEU A 441 -21.47 -2.61 16.87
C LEU A 441 -21.02 -1.57 17.91
N VAL A 442 -21.69 -1.52 19.07
CA VAL A 442 -21.30 -0.63 20.18
C VAL A 442 -19.90 -0.96 20.70
N VAL A 443 -19.59 -2.26 20.80
CA VAL A 443 -18.25 -2.71 21.24
C VAL A 443 -17.18 -2.37 20.20
N ALA A 444 -17.48 -2.51 18.91
CA ALA A 444 -16.56 -2.13 17.83
C ALA A 444 -16.20 -0.63 17.85
N GLU A 445 -17.22 0.24 18.04
CA GLU A 445 -17.00 1.69 18.22
C GLU A 445 -16.09 1.97 19.41
N ARG A 446 -16.32 1.29 20.53
CA ARG A 446 -15.50 1.44 21.75
C ARG A 446 -14.08 0.95 21.54
N ILE A 447 -13.86 -0.19 20.89
CA ILE A 447 -12.52 -0.68 20.52
C ILE A 447 -11.80 0.35 19.65
N GLY A 448 -12.47 0.91 18.65
CA GLY A 448 -11.92 1.98 17.82
C GLY A 448 -11.51 3.21 18.61
N ALA A 449 -12.33 3.65 19.57
CA ALA A 449 -12.00 4.77 20.45
C ALA A 449 -10.78 4.45 21.34
N GLN A 450 -10.76 3.31 21.98
CA GLN A 450 -9.66 2.86 22.85
C GLN A 450 -8.33 2.76 22.08
N ALA A 451 -8.35 2.24 20.85
CA ALA A 451 -7.17 2.19 20.01
C ALA A 451 -6.61 3.58 19.70
N ARG A 452 -7.49 4.57 19.45
CA ARG A 452 -7.07 5.96 19.24
C ARG A 452 -6.48 6.59 20.49
N GLU A 453 -7.13 6.43 21.64
CA GLU A 453 -6.72 7.00 22.91
C GLU A 453 -5.38 6.44 23.41
N ALA A 454 -5.21 5.11 23.29
CA ALA A 454 -3.98 4.45 23.73
C ALA A 454 -2.78 4.72 22.85
N GLY A 455 -2.98 5.11 21.58
CA GLY A 455 -1.91 5.30 20.60
C GLY A 455 -1.13 4.02 20.29
N LYS A 456 -1.69 2.84 20.62
CA LYS A 456 -1.13 1.52 20.37
C LYS A 456 -1.88 0.82 19.23
N PRO A 457 -1.21 0.03 18.38
CA PRO A 457 -1.91 -0.75 17.36
C PRO A 457 -2.81 -1.81 18.02
N VAL A 458 -4.05 -1.85 17.53
CA VAL A 458 -5.02 -2.91 17.80
C VAL A 458 -5.36 -3.55 16.47
N LEU A 459 -5.26 -4.87 16.38
CA LEU A 459 -5.62 -5.64 15.21
C LEU A 459 -6.76 -6.60 15.58
N VAL A 460 -7.63 -6.88 14.64
CA VAL A 460 -8.72 -7.83 14.85
C VAL A 460 -8.66 -8.94 13.81
N HIS A 461 -8.61 -10.17 14.26
CA HIS A 461 -8.87 -11.35 13.43
C HIS A 461 -10.29 -11.83 13.72
N THR A 462 -11.11 -11.99 12.68
CA THR A 462 -12.48 -12.48 12.78
C THR A 462 -12.84 -13.41 11.63
N THR A 463 -13.75 -14.34 11.88
CA THR A 463 -14.31 -15.24 10.87
C THR A 463 -15.22 -14.52 9.86
N VAL A 464 -15.74 -13.31 10.21
CA VAL A 464 -16.65 -12.50 9.38
C VAL A 464 -16.03 -11.14 9.02
N PRO A 465 -14.96 -11.12 8.20
CA PRO A 465 -14.20 -9.88 7.92
C PRO A 465 -14.93 -8.89 7.00
N ALA A 466 -16.08 -9.25 6.43
CA ALA A 466 -16.89 -8.38 5.56
C ALA A 466 -18.16 -7.86 6.25
N GLY A 467 -18.36 -8.16 7.54
CA GLY A 467 -19.53 -7.74 8.29
C GLY A 467 -19.52 -6.28 8.74
N PRO A 468 -20.65 -5.77 9.29
CA PRO A 468 -20.76 -4.40 9.76
C PRO A 468 -19.76 -4.03 10.85
N VAL A 469 -19.46 -4.94 11.78
CA VAL A 469 -18.45 -4.80 12.83
C VAL A 469 -17.08 -4.54 12.23
N ALA A 470 -16.70 -5.33 11.22
CA ALA A 470 -15.42 -5.17 10.52
C ALA A 470 -15.34 -3.81 9.79
N THR A 471 -16.45 -3.34 9.22
CA THR A 471 -16.53 -2.04 8.56
C THR A 471 -16.27 -0.90 9.56
N LEU A 472 -16.97 -0.89 10.71
CA LEU A 472 -16.78 0.12 11.76
C LEU A 472 -15.35 0.13 12.31
N LEU A 473 -14.76 -1.04 12.55
CA LEU A 473 -13.38 -1.16 13.01
C LEU A 473 -12.40 -0.53 11.99
N ARG A 474 -12.56 -0.84 10.69
CA ARG A 474 -11.72 -0.26 9.63
C ARG A 474 -11.87 1.25 9.53
N GLU A 475 -13.08 1.78 9.62
CA GLU A 475 -13.36 3.23 9.66
C GLU A 475 -12.68 3.90 10.85
N ALA A 476 -12.61 3.20 11.99
CA ALA A 476 -11.87 3.65 13.16
C ALA A 476 -10.35 3.48 13.07
N GLY A 477 -9.82 2.96 11.96
CA GLY A 477 -8.40 2.69 11.75
C GLY A 477 -7.88 1.46 12.51
N VAL A 478 -8.76 0.49 12.79
CA VAL A 478 -8.41 -0.83 13.33
C VAL A 478 -8.47 -1.83 12.18
N PRO A 479 -7.33 -2.38 11.74
CA PRO A 479 -7.29 -3.34 10.64
C PRO A 479 -7.94 -4.66 11.05
N VAL A 480 -8.69 -5.25 10.12
CA VAL A 480 -9.44 -6.49 10.32
C VAL A 480 -8.98 -7.54 9.31
N PHE A 481 -8.64 -8.71 9.82
CA PHE A 481 -8.07 -9.82 9.08
C PHE A 481 -8.98 -11.06 9.11
N ARG A 482 -8.93 -11.85 8.05
CA ARG A 482 -9.59 -13.16 7.97
C ARG A 482 -8.75 -14.26 8.65
N ALA A 483 -7.44 -14.12 8.70
CA ALA A 483 -6.52 -15.07 9.30
C ALA A 483 -5.70 -14.40 10.41
N ALA A 484 -5.52 -15.09 11.52
CA ALA A 484 -4.67 -14.62 12.61
C ALA A 484 -3.21 -14.46 12.19
N GLU A 485 -2.73 -15.34 11.29
CA GLU A 485 -1.38 -15.27 10.72
C GLU A 485 -1.13 -13.94 10.00
N ASP A 486 -2.08 -13.47 9.18
CA ASP A 486 -1.96 -12.19 8.48
C ASP A 486 -1.90 -11.02 9.48
N ALA A 487 -2.68 -11.06 10.57
CA ALA A 487 -2.65 -10.05 11.62
C ALA A 487 -1.30 -10.02 12.35
N VAL A 488 -0.81 -11.18 12.76
CA VAL A 488 0.45 -11.33 13.49
C VAL A 488 1.64 -10.91 12.62
N ARG A 489 1.69 -11.37 11.37
CA ARG A 489 2.71 -10.98 10.38
C ARG A 489 2.74 -9.45 10.19
N THR A 490 1.56 -8.82 10.10
CA THR A 490 1.46 -7.37 9.96
C THR A 490 2.05 -6.63 11.17
N VAL A 491 1.91 -7.15 12.40
CA VAL A 491 2.56 -6.56 13.59
C VAL A 491 4.08 -6.69 13.51
N GLU A 492 4.59 -7.81 13.02
CA GLU A 492 6.04 -7.99 12.80
C GLU A 492 6.59 -7.01 11.76
N GLU A 493 5.89 -6.82 10.64
CA GLU A 493 6.27 -5.90 9.57
C GLU A 493 6.34 -4.46 10.09
N PHE A 494 5.37 -4.00 10.88
CA PHE A 494 5.41 -2.71 11.55
C PHE A 494 6.65 -2.51 12.42
N ARG A 495 7.13 -3.57 13.04
CA ARG A 495 8.33 -3.53 13.86
C ARG A 495 9.60 -3.36 13.04
N ALA A 496 9.67 -3.98 11.86
CA ALA A 496 10.82 -3.84 10.97
C ALA A 496 11.07 -2.37 10.60
N GLU A 497 10.02 -1.55 10.47
CA GLU A 497 10.10 -0.10 10.29
C GLU A 497 10.88 0.59 11.42
N LEU A 498 10.56 0.27 12.68
CA LEU A 498 11.22 0.91 13.83
C LEU A 498 12.72 0.60 13.90
N TYR A 499 13.13 -0.60 13.48
CA TYR A 499 14.54 -0.96 13.43
C TYR A 499 15.28 -0.32 12.26
N SER A 500 14.62 -0.10 11.12
CA SER A 500 15.23 0.60 9.99
C SER A 500 15.42 2.09 10.28
N ALA A 501 14.50 2.72 10.99
CA ALA A 501 14.61 4.10 11.45
C ALA A 501 15.65 4.32 12.56
N SER A 502 16.00 3.27 13.32
CA SER A 502 16.99 3.32 14.41
C SER A 502 18.40 2.84 14.03
N PHE A 503 18.59 2.37 12.79
CA PHE A 503 19.91 1.92 12.33
C PHE A 503 20.85 3.12 12.13
N ASP A 504 21.74 3.26 13.12
CA ASP A 504 22.77 4.27 13.24
C ASP A 504 23.66 4.36 12.00
N THR A 505 23.68 5.51 11.35
CA THR A 505 24.55 5.88 10.22
C THR A 505 26.04 5.80 10.54
N ARG A 506 26.46 5.35 11.72
CA ARG A 506 27.86 5.28 12.18
C ARG A 506 28.69 4.15 11.57
N ARG A 507 28.06 3.20 10.84
CA ARG A 507 28.80 2.08 10.21
C ARG A 507 29.15 2.29 8.73
N LEU A 508 28.77 3.41 8.12
CA LEU A 508 29.09 3.72 6.71
C LEU A 508 30.39 4.55 6.50
N HIS A 509 31.18 4.73 7.55
CA HIS A 509 32.48 5.44 7.44
C HIS A 509 33.70 4.50 7.45
N LEU A 510 33.53 3.20 7.27
CA LEU A 510 34.65 2.27 7.13
C LEU A 510 34.37 1.27 6.00
N ALA A 511 34.45 1.71 4.74
CA ALA A 511 34.86 0.92 3.58
C ALA A 511 35.24 1.87 2.45
#